data_635e8a9906a5b54f03cce3dd19b0c858
#
_entry.id   635e8a9906a5b54f03cce3dd19b0c858
#
_cell.length_a   1.000
_cell.length_b   1.000
_cell.length_c   1.000
_cell.angle_alpha   90.00
_cell.angle_beta   90.00
_cell.angle_gamma   90.00
#
_symmetry.space_group_name_H-M   'P 1'
#
loop_
_entity.id
_entity.type
_entity.pdbx_description
1 polymer ?
#
loop_
_entity_poly.entity_id
_entity_poly.type
_entity_poly.pdbx_seq_one_letter_code
_entity_poly.pdbx_strand_id
1 'polypeptide(L)'
;MGALGHLFYPWGILVQGIALWHFVKRRPEGYWLWIIIFGGVLGAGVYVFAEMIPDLGLLRGTVQGFGRRSRIAELENQILDNPSAGNLEELAELYFERKDYPKARGLLNRAITARSDSPHAFYLRAKSALGLGDYAGAIPDLELVVGSDSKFDYYRATGLLGDAYARTGNLERAAFYFAPAVQYSTTPETLYNYANYLRLAGNKEEAREWTRKLAAKKRTLPRYMQRVERPWFRKGKVLEKELAG
;
A
#
# COMPACT_ATOMS: atom_id res chain seq x y z
N MET A 1 -11.98 49.99 17.36
CA MET A 1 -12.28 48.55 17.23
C MET A 1 -12.37 48.23 15.74
N GLY A 2 -11.34 47.66 15.28
CA GLY A 2 -10.72 47.84 14.03
C GLY A 2 -11.15 46.87 12.91
N ALA A 3 -10.68 47.16 11.72
CA ALA A 3 -10.87 46.49 10.45
C ALA A 3 -10.70 44.94 10.46
N LEU A 4 -10.02 44.37 11.45
CA LEU A 4 -9.86 42.94 11.65
C LEU A 4 -11.17 42.22 12.01
N GLY A 5 -12.14 42.90 12.70
CA GLY A 5 -13.43 42.29 13.06
C GLY A 5 -14.30 41.98 11.84
N HIS A 6 -14.25 42.81 10.81
CA HIS A 6 -15.05 42.62 9.59
C HIS A 6 -14.49 41.54 8.64
N LEU A 7 -13.18 41.28 8.71
CA LEU A 7 -12.53 40.24 7.87
C LEU A 7 -12.84 38.81 8.37
N PHE A 8 -13.04 38.67 9.69
CA PHE A 8 -13.30 37.36 10.30
C PHE A 8 -14.79 37.00 10.44
N TYR A 9 -15.70 37.94 10.31
CA TYR A 9 -17.11 37.73 10.63
C TYR A 9 -17.81 36.68 9.74
N PRO A 10 -17.76 36.73 8.41
CA PRO A 10 -18.43 35.70 7.60
C PRO A 10 -17.73 34.36 7.64
N TRP A 11 -16.40 34.34 7.61
CA TRP A 11 -15.59 33.11 7.60
C TRP A 11 -15.60 32.41 8.96
N GLY A 12 -15.64 33.19 10.06
CA GLY A 12 -15.72 32.65 11.41
C GLY A 12 -17.00 31.88 11.67
N ILE A 13 -18.15 32.40 11.21
CA ILE A 13 -19.43 31.71 11.31
C ILE A 13 -19.45 30.42 10.50
N LEU A 14 -18.86 30.42 9.31
CA LEU A 14 -18.73 29.22 8.48
C LEU A 14 -17.89 28.14 9.17
N VAL A 15 -16.73 28.52 9.73
CA VAL A 15 -15.85 27.57 10.45
C VAL A 15 -16.57 26.99 11.67
N GLN A 16 -17.28 27.85 12.43
CA GLN A 16 -18.03 27.39 13.59
C GLN A 16 -19.23 26.50 13.22
N GLY A 17 -19.92 26.80 12.14
CA GLY A 17 -20.98 25.96 11.59
C GLY A 17 -20.51 24.60 11.14
N ILE A 18 -19.35 24.55 10.45
CA ILE A 18 -18.71 23.29 10.03
C ILE A 18 -18.26 22.47 11.25
N ALA A 19 -17.68 23.12 12.27
CA ALA A 19 -17.25 22.45 13.50
C ALA A 19 -18.45 21.85 14.25
N LEU A 20 -19.56 22.59 14.39
CA LEU A 20 -20.79 22.10 15.01
C LEU A 20 -21.43 20.96 14.23
N TRP A 21 -21.50 21.09 12.90
CA TRP A 21 -22.02 20.01 12.05
C TRP A 21 -21.19 18.72 12.20
N HIS A 22 -19.86 18.83 12.20
CA HIS A 22 -18.96 17.70 12.41
C HIS A 22 -19.14 17.09 13.81
N PHE A 23 -19.24 17.94 14.85
CA PHE A 23 -19.49 17.53 16.23
C PHE A 23 -20.78 16.70 16.34
N VAL A 24 -21.90 17.17 15.79
CA VAL A 24 -23.20 16.46 15.84
C VAL A 24 -23.12 15.12 15.12
N LYS A 25 -22.40 15.05 14.01
CA LYS A 25 -22.28 13.83 13.19
C LYS A 25 -21.39 12.77 13.83
N ARG A 26 -20.31 13.18 14.48
CA ARG A 26 -19.29 12.28 15.05
C ARG A 26 -19.47 12.00 16.54
N ARG A 27 -20.16 12.91 17.23
CA ARG A 27 -20.38 12.85 18.69
C ARG A 27 -19.08 12.62 19.46
N PRO A 28 -18.03 13.43 19.32
CA PRO A 28 -16.83 13.35 20.14
C PRO A 28 -17.19 13.72 21.59
N GLU A 29 -16.21 13.76 22.46
CA GLU A 29 -16.40 14.07 23.88
C GLU A 29 -17.11 15.43 24.09
N GLY A 30 -18.07 15.48 25.01
CA GLY A 30 -19.02 16.60 25.18
C GLY A 30 -18.39 17.96 25.49
N TYR A 31 -17.16 17.99 26.05
CA TYR A 31 -16.48 19.26 26.33
C TYR A 31 -16.15 20.06 25.08
N TRP A 32 -16.00 19.41 23.92
CA TRP A 32 -15.74 20.08 22.65
C TRP A 32 -16.87 21.04 22.23
N LEU A 33 -18.12 20.71 22.59
CA LEU A 33 -19.26 21.58 22.34
C LEU A 33 -19.07 22.93 23.03
N TRP A 34 -18.64 22.91 24.30
CA TRP A 34 -18.41 24.13 25.08
C TRP A 34 -17.25 24.95 24.51
N ILE A 35 -16.18 24.30 24.05
CA ILE A 35 -15.04 24.97 23.40
C ILE A 35 -15.48 25.66 22.09
N ILE A 36 -16.31 25.00 21.28
CA ILE A 36 -16.82 25.58 20.02
C ILE A 36 -17.75 26.77 20.30
N ILE A 37 -18.66 26.66 21.28
CA ILE A 37 -19.65 27.67 21.57
C ILE A 37 -19.00 28.87 22.28
N PHE A 38 -18.31 28.67 23.38
CA PHE A 38 -17.74 29.75 24.18
C PHE A 38 -16.39 30.27 23.64
N GLY A 39 -15.61 29.44 22.99
CA GLY A 39 -14.39 29.85 22.31
C GLY A 39 -14.59 30.53 20.98
N GLY A 40 -15.83 30.58 20.47
CA GLY A 40 -16.16 31.21 19.20
C GLY A 40 -15.35 30.70 18.04
N VAL A 41 -14.85 31.60 17.19
CA VAL A 41 -14.05 31.26 16.00
C VAL A 41 -12.75 30.57 16.39
N LEU A 42 -12.10 31.00 17.49
CA LEU A 42 -10.85 30.38 17.95
C LEU A 42 -11.10 28.97 18.49
N GLY A 43 -12.16 28.77 19.28
CA GLY A 43 -12.55 27.45 19.77
C GLY A 43 -12.94 26.49 18.64
N ALA A 44 -13.68 26.98 17.65
CA ALA A 44 -13.99 26.21 16.45
C ALA A 44 -12.74 25.86 15.64
N GLY A 45 -11.78 26.79 15.54
CA GLY A 45 -10.47 26.54 14.90
C GLY A 45 -9.68 25.46 15.61
N VAL A 46 -9.61 25.50 16.93
CA VAL A 46 -8.93 24.47 17.74
C VAL A 46 -9.62 23.11 17.55
N TYR A 47 -10.96 23.06 17.56
CA TYR A 47 -11.70 21.84 17.30
C TYR A 47 -11.44 21.27 15.91
N VAL A 48 -11.48 22.11 14.87
CA VAL A 48 -11.20 21.71 13.49
C VAL A 48 -9.79 21.12 13.39
N PHE A 49 -8.82 21.76 14.03
CA PHE A 49 -7.44 21.31 14.00
C PHE A 49 -7.22 20.01 14.78
N ALA A 50 -7.81 19.89 15.98
CA ALA A 50 -7.58 18.77 16.90
C ALA A 50 -8.39 17.51 16.54
N GLU A 51 -9.63 17.68 16.08
CA GLU A 51 -10.57 16.58 15.85
C GLU A 51 -10.91 16.37 14.37
N MET A 52 -11.27 17.46 13.66
CA MET A 52 -11.77 17.33 12.31
C MET A 52 -10.67 17.00 11.29
N ILE A 53 -9.51 17.63 11.37
CA ILE A 53 -8.40 17.39 10.42
C ILE A 53 -7.82 15.96 10.56
N PRO A 54 -7.57 15.44 11.78
CA PRO A 54 -7.18 14.04 11.97
C PRO A 54 -8.23 13.05 11.44
N ASP A 55 -9.52 13.34 11.66
CA ASP A 55 -10.64 12.51 11.20
C ASP A 55 -10.76 12.46 9.67
N LEU A 56 -10.45 13.55 8.98
CA LEU A 56 -10.39 13.60 7.53
C LEU A 56 -9.14 12.88 6.95
N GLY A 57 -8.24 12.39 7.78
CA GLY A 57 -7.01 11.72 7.35
C GLY A 57 -6.00 12.64 6.65
N LEU A 58 -6.27 13.95 6.60
CA LEU A 58 -5.43 14.93 5.92
C LEU A 58 -4.06 15.10 6.58
N LEU A 59 -4.04 15.07 7.93
CA LEU A 59 -2.79 15.17 8.69
C LEU A 59 -2.05 13.84 8.83
N ARG A 60 -2.76 12.70 8.83
CA ARG A 60 -2.10 11.38 8.92
C ARG A 60 -1.07 11.17 7.83
N GLY A 61 -1.40 11.53 6.59
CA GLY A 61 -0.46 11.44 5.47
C GLY A 61 0.74 12.38 5.60
N THR A 62 0.50 13.59 6.12
CA THR A 62 1.55 14.61 6.27
C THR A 62 2.48 14.29 7.45
N VAL A 63 1.92 13.94 8.61
CA VAL A 63 2.70 13.58 9.81
C VAL A 63 3.46 12.27 9.58
N GLN A 64 2.84 11.26 8.96
CA GLN A 64 3.54 10.03 8.58
C GLN A 64 4.64 10.28 7.54
N GLY A 65 4.41 11.21 6.61
CA GLY A 65 5.42 11.59 5.61
C GLY A 65 6.63 12.30 6.23
N PHE A 66 6.43 13.16 7.23
CA PHE A 66 7.51 13.82 7.97
C PHE A 66 8.28 12.80 8.83
N GLY A 67 7.59 11.96 9.60
CA GLY A 67 8.23 10.92 10.40
C GLY A 67 9.07 9.94 9.57
N ARG A 68 8.58 9.55 8.39
CA ARG A 68 9.33 8.70 7.46
C ARG A 68 10.59 9.36 6.91
N ARG A 69 10.53 10.65 6.55
CA ARG A 69 11.71 11.37 6.05
C ARG A 69 12.78 11.47 7.12
N SER A 70 12.39 11.81 8.35
CA SER A 70 13.30 11.86 9.50
C SER A 70 13.90 10.49 9.77
N ARG A 71 13.10 9.41 9.73
CA ARG A 71 13.58 8.03 9.96
C ARG A 71 14.53 7.55 8.87
N ILE A 72 14.27 7.89 7.60
CA ILE A 72 15.21 7.60 6.50
C ILE A 72 16.55 8.28 6.75
N ALA A 73 16.56 9.60 7.04
CA ALA A 73 17.80 10.33 7.29
C ALA A 73 18.57 9.79 8.51
N GLU A 74 17.86 9.39 9.56
CA GLU A 74 18.44 8.75 10.74
C GLU A 74 19.10 7.42 10.38
N LEU A 75 18.39 6.52 9.67
CA LEU A 75 18.93 5.24 9.25
C LEU A 75 20.08 5.38 8.26
N GLU A 76 20.01 6.35 7.33
CA GLU A 76 21.12 6.63 6.42
C GLU A 76 22.41 7.01 7.19
N ASN A 77 22.28 7.78 8.27
CA ASN A 77 23.42 8.10 9.14
C ASN A 77 23.86 6.87 9.95
N GLN A 78 22.92 6.10 10.53
CA GLN A 78 23.25 4.92 11.31
C GLN A 78 24.00 3.86 10.52
N ILE A 79 23.64 3.62 9.24
CA ILE A 79 24.34 2.65 8.39
C ILE A 79 25.73 3.09 7.92
N LEU A 80 26.10 4.36 8.08
CA LEU A 80 27.48 4.83 7.86
C LEU A 80 28.39 4.33 8.97
N ASP A 81 27.91 4.32 10.21
CA ASP A 81 28.66 3.90 11.39
C ASP A 81 28.51 2.40 11.66
N ASN A 82 27.26 1.87 11.50
CA ASN A 82 26.93 0.49 11.76
C ASN A 82 25.98 -0.07 10.68
N PRO A 83 26.49 -0.66 9.59
CA PRO A 83 25.70 -1.26 8.51
C PRO A 83 25.15 -2.64 8.90
N SER A 84 24.45 -2.74 10.03
CA SER A 84 23.81 -3.98 10.43
C SER A 84 22.73 -4.42 9.44
N ALA A 85 22.49 -5.74 9.31
CA ALA A 85 21.46 -6.28 8.42
C ALA A 85 20.07 -5.68 8.76
N GLY A 86 19.74 -5.54 10.05
CA GLY A 86 18.47 -4.96 10.49
C GLY A 86 18.27 -3.51 10.05
N ASN A 87 19.30 -2.65 10.22
CA ASN A 87 19.22 -1.25 9.78
C ASN A 87 19.07 -1.15 8.26
N LEU A 88 19.75 -2.02 7.51
CA LEU A 88 19.67 -2.08 6.05
C LEU A 88 18.29 -2.54 5.59
N GLU A 89 17.69 -3.55 6.24
CA GLU A 89 16.33 -4.04 5.95
C GLU A 89 15.28 -2.97 6.24
N GLU A 90 15.35 -2.31 7.41
CA GLU A 90 14.39 -1.24 7.76
C GLU A 90 14.47 -0.08 6.76
N LEU A 91 15.67 0.36 6.40
CA LEU A 91 15.85 1.43 5.41
C LEU A 91 15.34 1.00 4.03
N ALA A 92 15.56 -0.26 3.64
CA ALA A 92 15.07 -0.81 2.39
C ALA A 92 13.54 -0.84 2.33
N GLU A 93 12.87 -1.20 3.43
CA GLU A 93 11.41 -1.18 3.53
C GLU A 93 10.85 0.24 3.32
N LEU A 94 11.45 1.24 3.95
CA LEU A 94 11.06 2.63 3.77
C LEU A 94 11.23 3.12 2.31
N TYR A 95 12.30 2.72 1.64
CA TYR A 95 12.49 3.01 0.22
C TYR A 95 11.52 2.24 -0.67
N PHE A 96 11.22 0.98 -0.34
CA PHE A 96 10.22 0.18 -1.04
C PHE A 96 8.82 0.83 -0.96
N GLU A 97 8.40 1.28 0.23
CA GLU A 97 7.14 2.00 0.41
C GLU A 97 7.06 3.30 -0.42
N ARG A 98 8.19 3.96 -0.63
CA ARG A 98 8.32 5.12 -1.52
C ARG A 98 8.38 4.74 -3.00
N LYS A 99 8.37 3.46 -3.34
CA LYS A 99 8.54 2.90 -4.68
C LYS A 99 9.91 3.20 -5.29
N ASP A 100 10.90 3.52 -4.46
CA ASP A 100 12.31 3.62 -4.87
C ASP A 100 12.92 2.22 -4.85
N TYR A 101 12.44 1.38 -5.77
CA TYR A 101 12.84 -0.03 -5.86
C TYR A 101 14.35 -0.23 -6.11
N PRO A 102 15.05 0.62 -6.89
CA PRO A 102 16.49 0.48 -7.07
C PRO A 102 17.25 0.59 -5.74
N LYS A 103 16.92 1.61 -4.92
CA LYS A 103 17.55 1.79 -3.61
C LYS A 103 17.18 0.66 -2.65
N ALA A 104 15.90 0.30 -2.59
CA ALA A 104 15.45 -0.83 -1.76
C ALA A 104 16.22 -2.11 -2.09
N ARG A 105 16.32 -2.48 -3.38
CA ARG A 105 17.06 -3.66 -3.84
C ARG A 105 18.54 -3.59 -3.48
N GLY A 106 19.19 -2.44 -3.67
CA GLY A 106 20.60 -2.24 -3.33
C GLY A 106 20.88 -2.45 -1.83
N LEU A 107 20.02 -1.91 -0.97
CA LEU A 107 20.12 -2.09 0.49
C LEU A 107 19.89 -3.54 0.90
N LEU A 108 18.91 -4.23 0.30
CA LEU A 108 18.62 -5.65 0.57
C LEU A 108 19.75 -6.56 0.10
N ASN A 109 20.42 -6.25 -1.01
CA ASN A 109 21.63 -6.99 -1.41
C ASN A 109 22.70 -6.89 -0.32
N ARG A 110 22.92 -5.70 0.24
CA ARG A 110 23.87 -5.51 1.33
C ARG A 110 23.44 -6.22 2.61
N ALA A 111 22.15 -6.17 2.98
CA ALA A 111 21.60 -6.82 4.15
C ALA A 111 21.80 -8.34 4.08
N ILE A 112 21.48 -8.96 2.96
CA ILE A 112 21.63 -10.40 2.74
C ILE A 112 23.10 -10.82 2.74
N THR A 113 23.99 -10.02 2.14
CA THR A 113 25.44 -10.25 2.20
C THR A 113 25.99 -10.12 3.63
N ALA A 114 25.41 -9.21 4.45
CA ALA A 114 25.71 -9.03 5.86
C ALA A 114 25.08 -10.12 6.77
N ARG A 115 24.66 -11.26 6.20
CA ARG A 115 24.08 -12.44 6.87
C ARG A 115 22.64 -12.25 7.35
N SER A 116 21.80 -11.52 6.59
CA SER A 116 20.38 -11.69 6.78
C SER A 116 19.93 -13.02 6.20
N ASP A 117 19.36 -13.89 7.04
CA ASP A 117 18.66 -15.11 6.65
C ASP A 117 17.12 -14.92 6.71
N SER A 118 16.68 -13.67 6.91
CA SER A 118 15.29 -13.30 7.04
C SER A 118 14.51 -13.58 5.74
N PRO A 119 13.51 -14.46 5.73
CA PRO A 119 12.64 -14.64 4.56
C PRO A 119 12.00 -13.33 4.11
N HIS A 120 11.79 -12.37 5.04
CA HIS A 120 11.25 -11.06 4.73
C HIS A 120 12.19 -10.23 3.84
N ALA A 121 13.50 -10.28 4.09
CA ALA A 121 14.49 -9.56 3.28
C ALA A 121 14.49 -10.08 1.83
N PHE A 122 14.48 -11.39 1.63
CA PHE A 122 14.38 -12.01 0.30
C PHE A 122 13.06 -11.66 -0.38
N TYR A 123 11.95 -11.75 0.34
CA TYR A 123 10.64 -11.39 -0.17
C TYR A 123 10.57 -9.92 -0.63
N LEU A 124 11.09 -9.00 0.18
CA LEU A 124 11.11 -7.59 -0.15
C LEU A 124 12.05 -7.28 -1.34
N ARG A 125 13.18 -8.01 -1.47
CA ARG A 125 14.09 -7.90 -2.62
C ARG A 125 13.41 -8.38 -3.90
N ALA A 126 12.72 -9.51 -3.83
CA ALA A 126 11.93 -10.03 -4.95
C ALA A 126 10.83 -9.03 -5.36
N LYS A 127 10.07 -8.49 -4.40
CA LYS A 127 9.05 -7.46 -4.70
C LYS A 127 9.65 -6.20 -5.32
N SER A 128 10.87 -5.82 -4.90
CA SER A 128 11.59 -4.70 -5.51
C SER A 128 11.98 -5.01 -6.96
N ALA A 129 12.46 -6.23 -7.23
CA ALA A 129 12.74 -6.71 -8.58
C ALA A 129 11.48 -6.72 -9.47
N LEU A 130 10.36 -7.24 -8.97
CA LEU A 130 9.06 -7.19 -9.66
C LEU A 130 8.61 -5.75 -9.94
N GLY A 131 8.83 -4.82 -9.00
CA GLY A 131 8.55 -3.40 -9.18
C GLY A 131 9.37 -2.74 -10.27
N LEU A 132 10.56 -3.27 -10.57
CA LEU A 132 11.45 -2.89 -11.67
C LEU A 132 11.15 -3.62 -12.99
N GLY A 133 10.22 -4.58 -12.99
CA GLY A 133 9.95 -5.45 -14.14
C GLY A 133 10.97 -6.57 -14.33
N ASP A 134 11.89 -6.75 -13.39
CA ASP A 134 12.89 -7.84 -13.40
C ASP A 134 12.28 -9.13 -12.82
N TYR A 135 11.40 -9.77 -13.61
CA TYR A 135 10.69 -10.98 -13.20
C TYR A 135 11.66 -12.15 -13.01
N ALA A 136 12.65 -12.28 -13.89
CA ALA A 136 13.66 -13.33 -13.78
C ALA A 136 14.51 -13.18 -12.52
N GLY A 137 14.92 -11.95 -12.19
CA GLY A 137 15.68 -11.67 -10.98
C GLY A 137 14.88 -11.85 -9.67
N ALA A 138 13.54 -11.86 -9.73
CA ALA A 138 12.70 -12.11 -8.56
C ALA A 138 12.54 -13.60 -8.23
N ILE A 139 12.68 -14.51 -9.21
CA ILE A 139 12.38 -15.94 -9.05
C ILE A 139 13.23 -16.59 -7.94
N PRO A 140 14.56 -16.46 -7.89
CA PRO A 140 15.35 -17.16 -6.89
C PRO A 140 14.96 -16.82 -5.45
N ASP A 141 14.68 -15.55 -5.19
CA ASP A 141 14.29 -15.10 -3.86
C ASP A 141 12.88 -15.62 -3.50
N LEU A 142 11.94 -15.59 -4.44
CA LEU A 142 10.60 -16.12 -4.21
C LEU A 142 10.61 -17.65 -4.04
N GLU A 143 11.45 -18.38 -4.76
CA GLU A 143 11.62 -19.83 -4.58
C GLU A 143 12.14 -20.15 -3.17
N LEU A 144 13.11 -19.38 -2.67
CA LEU A 144 13.63 -19.53 -1.33
C LEU A 144 12.54 -19.27 -0.27
N VAL A 145 11.78 -18.19 -0.41
CA VAL A 145 10.71 -17.84 0.52
C VAL A 145 9.59 -18.88 0.50
N VAL A 146 9.11 -19.27 -0.68
CA VAL A 146 8.02 -20.25 -0.85
C VAL A 146 8.47 -21.65 -0.45
N GLY A 147 9.75 -22.00 -0.67
CA GLY A 147 10.34 -23.26 -0.25
C GLY A 147 10.45 -23.39 1.28
N SER A 148 10.68 -22.27 1.97
CA SER A 148 10.70 -22.24 3.45
C SER A 148 9.28 -22.23 4.04
N ASP A 149 8.37 -21.45 3.46
CA ASP A 149 6.95 -21.37 3.84
C ASP A 149 6.08 -21.06 2.62
N SER A 150 5.40 -22.05 2.11
CA SER A 150 4.47 -21.91 0.98
C SER A 150 3.26 -20.99 1.27
N LYS A 151 2.95 -20.77 2.57
CA LYS A 151 1.84 -19.92 3.04
C LYS A 151 2.29 -18.48 3.31
N PHE A 152 3.57 -18.16 3.07
CA PHE A 152 4.13 -16.85 3.37
C PHE A 152 3.27 -15.73 2.78
N ASP A 153 3.00 -14.73 3.61
CA ASP A 153 2.09 -13.61 3.28
C ASP A 153 0.73 -14.10 2.72
N TYR A 154 0.13 -15.11 3.37
CA TYR A 154 -1.16 -15.69 2.95
C TYR A 154 -1.17 -16.16 1.49
N TYR A 155 -0.15 -16.94 1.09
CA TYR A 155 0.06 -17.43 -0.29
C TYR A 155 0.33 -16.31 -1.32
N ARG A 156 0.55 -15.09 -0.89
CA ARG A 156 0.86 -13.99 -1.81
C ARG A 156 2.24 -14.18 -2.46
N ALA A 157 3.25 -14.61 -1.69
CA ALA A 157 4.56 -14.95 -2.24
C ALA A 157 4.47 -16.02 -3.33
N THR A 158 3.67 -17.06 -3.09
CA THR A 158 3.40 -18.13 -4.06
C THR A 158 2.73 -17.60 -5.33
N GLY A 159 1.75 -16.69 -5.20
CA GLY A 159 1.12 -16.03 -6.34
C GLY A 159 2.06 -15.12 -7.13
N LEU A 160 2.98 -14.41 -6.45
CA LEU A 160 4.02 -13.61 -7.11
C LEU A 160 5.05 -14.47 -7.85
N LEU A 161 5.40 -15.63 -7.30
CA LEU A 161 6.27 -16.60 -7.99
C LEU A 161 5.60 -17.14 -9.25
N GLY A 162 4.31 -17.46 -9.19
CA GLY A 162 3.51 -17.83 -10.36
C GLY A 162 3.51 -16.73 -11.44
N ASP A 163 3.32 -15.45 -11.06
CA ASP A 163 3.37 -14.33 -12.02
C ASP A 163 4.78 -14.17 -12.63
N ALA A 164 5.83 -14.30 -11.82
CA ALA A 164 7.20 -14.22 -12.31
C ALA A 164 7.51 -15.31 -13.35
N TYR A 165 7.11 -16.56 -13.10
CA TYR A 165 7.24 -17.62 -14.07
C TYR A 165 6.38 -17.41 -15.33
N ALA A 166 5.14 -16.94 -15.18
CA ALA A 166 4.29 -16.65 -16.32
C ALA A 166 4.90 -15.58 -17.24
N ARG A 167 5.48 -14.54 -16.65
CA ARG A 167 6.11 -13.42 -17.38
C ARG A 167 7.44 -13.78 -18.02
N THR A 168 8.12 -14.79 -17.50
CA THR A 168 9.36 -15.34 -18.09
C THR A 168 9.08 -16.49 -19.08
N GLY A 169 7.79 -16.78 -19.36
CA GLY A 169 7.38 -17.79 -20.34
C GLY A 169 7.27 -19.21 -19.84
N ASN A 170 7.59 -19.48 -18.57
CA ASN A 170 7.45 -20.82 -17.98
C ASN A 170 6.03 -21.03 -17.46
N LEU A 171 5.09 -21.30 -18.39
CA LEU A 171 3.67 -21.41 -18.06
C LEU A 171 3.34 -22.65 -17.21
N GLU A 172 4.12 -23.72 -17.32
CA GLU A 172 3.95 -24.94 -16.52
C GLU A 172 4.24 -24.66 -15.04
N ARG A 173 5.39 -24.07 -14.73
CA ARG A 173 5.70 -23.66 -13.36
C ARG A 173 4.74 -22.60 -12.84
N ALA A 174 4.33 -21.68 -13.68
CA ALA A 174 3.30 -20.69 -13.29
C ALA A 174 2.00 -21.38 -12.85
N ALA A 175 1.52 -22.39 -13.61
CA ALA A 175 0.32 -23.16 -13.23
C ALA A 175 0.47 -23.82 -11.86
N PHE A 176 1.63 -24.46 -11.63
CA PHE A 176 1.93 -25.16 -10.38
C PHE A 176 1.82 -24.22 -9.16
N TYR A 177 2.41 -23.01 -9.24
CA TYR A 177 2.38 -22.05 -8.12
C TYR A 177 1.06 -21.30 -8.00
N PHE A 178 0.35 -21.06 -9.10
CA PHE A 178 -0.95 -20.44 -9.03
C PHE A 178 -2.04 -21.34 -8.43
N ALA A 179 -1.98 -22.66 -8.59
CA ALA A 179 -2.99 -23.58 -8.08
C ALA A 179 -3.29 -23.36 -6.58
N PRO A 180 -2.31 -23.42 -5.65
CA PRO A 180 -2.56 -23.11 -4.25
C PRO A 180 -2.82 -21.63 -4.01
N ALA A 181 -2.14 -20.72 -4.76
CA ALA A 181 -2.29 -19.30 -4.54
C ALA A 181 -3.73 -18.82 -4.74
N VAL A 182 -4.42 -19.23 -5.82
CA VAL A 182 -5.79 -18.80 -6.09
C VAL A 182 -6.84 -19.49 -5.22
N GLN A 183 -6.48 -20.63 -4.64
CA GLN A 183 -7.36 -21.33 -3.70
C GLN A 183 -7.44 -20.58 -2.34
N TYR A 184 -6.34 -20.04 -1.87
CA TYR A 184 -6.25 -19.49 -0.52
C TYR A 184 -6.06 -17.96 -0.48
N SER A 185 -5.48 -17.34 -1.51
CA SER A 185 -5.31 -15.89 -1.58
C SER A 185 -6.36 -15.24 -2.47
N THR A 186 -7.17 -14.37 -1.88
CA THR A 186 -8.21 -13.60 -2.59
C THR A 186 -7.83 -12.13 -2.75
N THR A 187 -6.52 -11.81 -2.73
CA THR A 187 -6.07 -10.43 -2.92
C THR A 187 -6.29 -9.98 -4.36
N PRO A 188 -6.63 -8.71 -4.61
CA PRO A 188 -6.78 -8.19 -5.97
C PRO A 188 -5.54 -8.40 -6.84
N GLU A 189 -4.34 -8.37 -6.25
CA GLU A 189 -3.09 -8.68 -6.93
C GLU A 189 -3.05 -10.11 -7.44
N THR A 190 -3.32 -11.10 -6.59
CA THR A 190 -3.33 -12.53 -6.96
C THR A 190 -4.37 -12.81 -8.06
N LEU A 191 -5.59 -12.25 -7.91
CA LEU A 191 -6.65 -12.41 -8.91
C LEU A 191 -6.26 -11.84 -10.27
N TYR A 192 -5.64 -10.65 -10.28
CA TYR A 192 -5.14 -10.03 -11.52
C TYR A 192 -4.02 -10.87 -12.15
N ASN A 193 -3.02 -11.26 -11.36
CA ASN A 193 -1.86 -11.99 -11.85
C ASN A 193 -2.27 -13.33 -12.46
N TYR A 194 -3.21 -14.03 -11.82
CA TYR A 194 -3.74 -15.28 -12.36
C TYR A 194 -4.54 -15.07 -13.65
N ALA A 195 -5.42 -14.06 -13.71
CA ALA A 195 -6.13 -13.74 -14.95
C ALA A 195 -5.15 -13.41 -16.10
N ASN A 196 -4.06 -12.69 -15.81
CA ASN A 196 -3.03 -12.40 -16.80
C ASN A 196 -2.23 -13.64 -17.22
N TYR A 197 -1.92 -14.54 -16.28
CA TYR A 197 -1.34 -15.86 -16.60
C TYR A 197 -2.22 -16.64 -17.57
N LEU A 198 -3.52 -16.75 -17.29
CA LEU A 198 -4.48 -17.45 -18.16
C LEU A 198 -4.53 -16.85 -19.57
N ARG A 199 -4.45 -15.51 -19.68
CA ARG A 199 -4.33 -14.83 -20.98
C ARG A 199 -3.04 -15.24 -21.70
N LEU A 200 -1.91 -15.29 -21.01
CA LEU A 200 -0.62 -15.70 -21.59
C LEU A 200 -0.64 -17.18 -22.01
N ALA A 201 -1.35 -18.02 -21.27
CA ALA A 201 -1.56 -19.42 -21.60
C ALA A 201 -2.61 -19.67 -22.70
N GLY A 202 -3.22 -18.60 -23.26
CA GLY A 202 -4.24 -18.72 -24.31
C GLY A 202 -5.66 -19.01 -23.82
N ASN A 203 -5.88 -19.17 -22.52
CA ASN A 203 -7.17 -19.51 -21.91
C ASN A 203 -8.04 -18.26 -21.71
N LYS A 204 -8.44 -17.62 -22.82
CA LYS A 204 -9.12 -16.31 -22.81
C LYS A 204 -10.44 -16.32 -22.02
N GLU A 205 -11.24 -17.38 -22.12
CA GLU A 205 -12.54 -17.44 -21.45
C GLU A 205 -12.37 -17.48 -19.92
N GLU A 206 -11.48 -18.32 -19.44
CA GLU A 206 -11.20 -18.41 -18.01
C GLU A 206 -10.56 -17.09 -17.50
N ALA A 207 -9.67 -16.47 -18.28
CA ALA A 207 -9.13 -15.16 -17.97
C ALA A 207 -10.23 -14.10 -17.79
N ARG A 208 -11.29 -14.11 -18.64
CA ARG A 208 -12.46 -13.24 -18.50
C ARG A 208 -13.21 -13.48 -17.20
N GLU A 209 -13.39 -14.73 -16.81
CA GLU A 209 -14.03 -15.04 -15.53
C GLU A 209 -13.27 -14.49 -14.34
N TRP A 210 -11.94 -14.61 -14.34
CA TRP A 210 -11.12 -14.11 -13.24
C TRP A 210 -11.05 -12.57 -13.21
N THR A 211 -11.10 -11.90 -14.37
CA THR A 211 -11.24 -10.43 -14.39
C THR A 211 -12.59 -9.99 -13.81
N ARG A 212 -13.68 -10.73 -14.05
CA ARG A 212 -15.00 -10.48 -13.43
C ARG A 212 -14.94 -10.70 -11.91
N LYS A 213 -14.28 -11.79 -11.44
CA LYS A 213 -14.05 -12.02 -9.99
C LYS A 213 -13.29 -10.86 -9.35
N LEU A 214 -12.24 -10.37 -10.01
CA LEU A 214 -11.50 -9.19 -9.56
C LEU A 214 -12.39 -7.94 -9.48
N ALA A 215 -13.21 -7.68 -10.48
CA ALA A 215 -14.14 -6.55 -10.48
C ALA A 215 -15.20 -6.67 -9.37
N ALA A 216 -15.73 -7.88 -9.13
CA ALA A 216 -16.67 -8.16 -8.03
C ALA A 216 -16.03 -7.95 -6.66
N LYS A 217 -14.75 -8.36 -6.48
CA LYS A 217 -14.00 -8.19 -5.24
C LYS A 217 -13.95 -6.73 -4.78
N LYS A 218 -13.88 -5.78 -5.71
CA LYS A 218 -13.89 -4.35 -5.37
C LYS A 218 -15.12 -3.94 -4.54
N ARG A 219 -16.29 -4.55 -4.77
CA ARG A 219 -17.53 -4.21 -4.07
C ARG A 219 -17.53 -4.71 -2.63
N THR A 220 -16.78 -5.76 -2.32
CA THR A 220 -16.71 -6.38 -1.00
C THR A 220 -15.64 -5.76 -0.10
N LEU A 221 -14.72 -4.96 -0.66
CA LEU A 221 -13.65 -4.34 0.10
C LEU A 221 -14.10 -3.02 0.75
N PRO A 222 -13.61 -2.73 1.97
CA PRO A 222 -13.77 -1.42 2.59
C PRO A 222 -13.17 -0.30 1.72
N ARG A 223 -13.72 0.91 1.81
CA ARG A 223 -13.30 2.04 0.95
C ARG A 223 -11.80 2.34 0.99
N TYR A 224 -11.17 2.21 2.16
CA TYR A 224 -9.73 2.44 2.30
C TYR A 224 -8.92 1.40 1.51
N MET A 225 -9.30 0.11 1.57
CA MET A 225 -8.65 -0.95 0.79
C MET A 225 -8.87 -0.78 -0.71
N GLN A 226 -10.06 -0.33 -1.14
CA GLN A 226 -10.30 -0.02 -2.55
C GLN A 226 -9.34 1.04 -3.09
N ARG A 227 -8.90 1.98 -2.24
CA ARG A 227 -7.90 3.00 -2.61
C ARG A 227 -6.49 2.39 -2.73
N VAL A 228 -6.10 1.56 -1.79
CA VAL A 228 -4.80 0.86 -1.77
C VAL A 228 -4.69 -0.06 -2.98
N GLU A 229 -5.73 -0.86 -3.25
CA GLU A 229 -5.78 -1.87 -4.31
C GLU A 229 -6.18 -1.29 -5.69
N ARG A 230 -6.37 0.01 -5.79
CA ARG A 230 -6.76 0.70 -7.02
C ARG A 230 -5.89 0.37 -8.25
N PRO A 231 -4.56 0.20 -8.12
CA PRO A 231 -3.72 -0.19 -9.26
C PRO A 231 -4.15 -1.50 -9.90
N TRP A 232 -4.49 -2.51 -9.10
CA TRP A 232 -4.89 -3.82 -9.59
C TRP A 232 -6.25 -3.78 -10.29
N PHE A 233 -7.21 -3.04 -9.74
CA PHE A 233 -8.50 -2.83 -10.42
C PHE A 233 -8.38 -2.08 -11.75
N ARG A 234 -7.42 -1.16 -11.87
CA ARG A 234 -7.14 -0.49 -13.15
C ARG A 234 -6.53 -1.44 -14.16
N LYS A 235 -5.52 -2.21 -13.74
CA LYS A 235 -4.91 -3.24 -14.59
C LYS A 235 -5.95 -4.28 -15.03
N GLY A 236 -6.83 -4.72 -14.13
CA GLY A 236 -7.91 -5.65 -14.46
C GLY A 236 -8.86 -5.11 -15.52
N LYS A 237 -9.24 -3.84 -15.47
CA LYS A 237 -10.06 -3.21 -16.52
C LYS A 237 -9.38 -3.13 -17.88
N VAL A 238 -8.06 -2.91 -17.90
CA VAL A 238 -7.28 -2.91 -19.16
C VAL A 238 -7.28 -4.33 -19.74
N LEU A 239 -6.98 -5.32 -18.88
CA LEU A 239 -6.98 -6.72 -19.30
C LEU A 239 -8.37 -7.19 -19.80
N GLU A 240 -9.44 -6.76 -19.16
CA GLU A 240 -10.82 -7.07 -19.60
C GLU A 240 -11.10 -6.53 -21.01
N LYS A 241 -10.64 -5.33 -21.32
CA LYS A 241 -10.76 -4.75 -22.68
C LYS A 241 -9.94 -5.52 -23.72
N GLU A 242 -8.70 -5.90 -23.36
CA GLU A 242 -7.84 -6.70 -24.25
C GLU A 242 -8.45 -8.07 -24.53
N LEU A 243 -9.16 -8.67 -23.58
CA LEU A 243 -9.82 -9.96 -23.74
C LEU A 243 -11.11 -9.86 -24.54
N ALA A 244 -11.74 -8.68 -24.64
CA ALA A 244 -13.00 -8.47 -25.35
C ALA A 244 -12.82 -8.26 -26.87
N GLY A 245 -11.63 -7.83 -27.29
CA GLY A 245 -11.24 -7.70 -28.70
C GLY A 245 -10.59 -8.95 -29.22
#